data_e85fd46df940e2d593808af36a662aef
#
_entry.id   e85fd46df940e2d593808af36a662aef
#
_cell.length_a   1.000
_cell.length_b   1.000
_cell.length_c   1.000
_cell.angle_alpha   90.00
_cell.angle_beta   90.00
_cell.angle_gamma   90.00
#
_symmetry.space_group_name_H-M   'P 1'
#
loop_
_entity.id
_entity.type
_entity.pdbx_description
1 polymer ?
#
loop_
_entity_poly.entity_id
_entity_poly.type
_entity_poly.pdbx_seq_one_letter_code
_entity_poly.pdbx_strand_id
1 'polypeptide(L)'
;MNETMLAKVKELIPGLAACRRDLHKYPESGWTEFRTASKAIIKMQSLGYKITMGKDAVKVESMMGVPAPDVLKKHQERAIAQGADPELVAQMTGGLTGFWADMDFGGDGPFLAVRFDMDSNDCTECDEPTHRP
;
A
#
# COMPACT_ATOMS: atom_id res chain seq x y z
N MET A 1 4.17 -21.48 19.97
CA MET A 1 3.35 -20.99 18.81
C MET A 1 2.41 -22.12 18.44
N ASN A 2 1.11 -21.82 18.24
CA ASN A 2 0.12 -22.86 17.93
C ASN A 2 0.43 -23.46 16.55
N GLU A 3 0.50 -24.80 16.43
CA GLU A 3 0.82 -25.51 15.17
C GLU A 3 -0.16 -25.16 14.04
N THR A 4 -1.43 -24.97 14.39
CA THR A 4 -2.47 -24.54 13.42
C THR A 4 -2.17 -23.16 12.85
N MET A 5 -1.69 -22.22 13.67
CA MET A 5 -1.30 -20.89 13.22
C MET A 5 -0.08 -20.95 12.31
N LEU A 6 0.92 -21.78 12.68
CA LEU A 6 2.12 -21.95 11.86
C LEU A 6 1.80 -22.58 10.49
N ALA A 7 0.88 -23.54 10.43
CA ALA A 7 0.42 -24.11 9.17
C ALA A 7 -0.22 -23.06 8.27
N LYS A 8 -1.13 -22.24 8.81
CA LYS A 8 -1.76 -21.13 8.06
C LYS A 8 -0.74 -20.10 7.55
N VAL A 9 0.25 -19.75 8.37
CA VAL A 9 1.33 -18.83 7.94
C VAL A 9 2.10 -19.42 6.75
N LYS A 10 2.42 -20.73 6.79
CA LYS A 10 3.12 -21.40 5.67
C LYS A 10 2.32 -21.39 4.38
N GLU A 11 1.00 -21.54 4.45
CA GLU A 11 0.10 -21.46 3.28
C GLU A 11 0.10 -20.07 2.64
N LEU A 12 0.33 -19.01 3.42
CA LEU A 12 0.37 -17.63 2.91
C LEU A 12 1.70 -17.26 2.23
N ILE A 13 2.80 -17.98 2.52
CA ILE A 13 4.14 -17.63 2.04
C ILE A 13 4.23 -17.43 0.52
N PRO A 14 3.67 -18.31 -0.34
CA PRO A 14 3.77 -18.12 -1.78
C PRO A 14 3.09 -16.83 -2.26
N GLY A 15 1.91 -16.52 -1.70
CA GLY A 15 1.17 -15.30 -2.01
C GLY A 15 1.90 -14.04 -1.52
N LEU A 16 2.48 -14.08 -0.33
CA LEU A 16 3.27 -12.98 0.21
C LEU A 16 4.55 -12.74 -0.62
N ALA A 17 5.23 -13.81 -1.05
CA ALA A 17 6.39 -13.70 -1.92
C ALA A 17 6.03 -13.07 -3.28
N ALA A 18 4.90 -13.46 -3.87
CA ALA A 18 4.41 -12.88 -5.12
C ALA A 18 4.06 -11.40 -4.94
N CYS A 19 3.37 -11.04 -3.85
CA CYS A 19 3.05 -9.66 -3.53
C CYS A 19 4.32 -8.81 -3.34
N ARG A 20 5.29 -9.30 -2.56
CA ARG A 20 6.58 -8.63 -2.37
C ARG A 20 7.30 -8.36 -3.69
N ARG A 21 7.36 -9.36 -4.59
CA ARG A 21 8.02 -9.21 -5.90
C ARG A 21 7.29 -8.21 -6.79
N ASP A 22 5.96 -8.20 -6.75
CA ASP A 22 5.16 -7.24 -7.51
C ASP A 22 5.39 -5.80 -7.01
N LEU A 23 5.41 -5.56 -5.71
CA LEU A 23 5.71 -4.25 -5.13
C LEU A 23 7.16 -3.82 -5.41
N HIS A 24 8.12 -4.74 -5.31
CA HIS A 24 9.53 -4.49 -5.61
C HIS A 24 9.74 -4.10 -7.08
N LYS A 25 8.99 -4.71 -8.00
CA LYS A 25 9.08 -4.40 -9.43
C LYS A 25 8.61 -2.99 -9.79
N TYR A 26 7.71 -2.43 -9.01
CA TYR A 26 7.10 -1.13 -9.23
C TYR A 26 7.23 -0.24 -7.99
N PRO A 27 8.47 0.11 -7.61
CA PRO A 27 8.71 0.90 -6.41
C PRO A 27 8.14 2.31 -6.56
N GLU A 28 7.67 2.86 -5.46
CA GLU A 28 7.08 4.20 -5.40
C GLU A 28 7.67 4.96 -4.21
N SER A 29 8.10 6.19 -4.46
CA SER A 29 8.67 7.07 -3.41
C SER A 29 7.58 7.79 -2.62
N GLY A 30 7.94 8.35 -1.49
CA GLY A 30 7.02 9.02 -0.57
C GLY A 30 6.09 10.03 -1.26
N TRP A 31 4.83 10.02 -0.89
CA TRP A 31 3.71 10.78 -1.48
C TRP A 31 3.31 10.37 -2.91
N THR A 32 3.96 9.35 -3.48
CA THR A 32 3.64 8.85 -4.83
C THR A 32 3.24 7.38 -4.85
N GLU A 33 2.95 6.79 -3.70
CA GLU A 33 2.62 5.37 -3.48
C GLU A 33 1.20 5.00 -3.95
N PHE A 34 0.74 5.58 -5.05
CA PHE A 34 -0.63 5.42 -5.57
C PHE A 34 -0.98 3.97 -5.87
N ARG A 35 -0.07 3.24 -6.52
CA ARG A 35 -0.28 1.84 -6.87
C ARG A 35 -0.21 0.94 -5.63
N THR A 36 0.78 1.15 -4.80
CA THR A 36 0.98 0.38 -3.57
C THR A 36 -0.20 0.54 -2.63
N ALA A 37 -0.64 1.78 -2.39
CA ALA A 37 -1.82 2.07 -1.58
C ALA A 37 -3.10 1.46 -2.17
N SER A 38 -3.32 1.59 -3.49
CA SER A 38 -4.48 0.99 -4.17
C SER A 38 -4.53 -0.53 -3.96
N LYS A 39 -3.41 -1.24 -4.17
CA LYS A 39 -3.34 -2.69 -3.95
C LYS A 39 -3.55 -3.08 -2.49
N ALA A 40 -2.95 -2.34 -1.56
CA ALA A 40 -3.09 -2.59 -0.14
C ALA A 40 -4.55 -2.37 0.32
N ILE A 41 -5.20 -1.29 -0.12
CA ILE A 41 -6.60 -0.99 0.17
C ILE A 41 -7.51 -2.12 -0.33
N ILE A 42 -7.39 -2.52 -1.60
CA ILE A 42 -8.19 -3.62 -2.17
C ILE A 42 -7.98 -4.90 -1.36
N LYS A 43 -6.75 -5.20 -0.97
CA LYS A 43 -6.45 -6.38 -0.14
C LYS A 43 -7.11 -6.30 1.23
N MET A 44 -7.02 -5.16 1.91
CA MET A 44 -7.64 -4.96 3.22
C MET A 44 -9.17 -5.05 3.14
N GLN A 45 -9.78 -4.44 2.12
CA GLN A 45 -11.23 -4.56 1.85
C GLN A 45 -11.64 -6.03 1.64
N SER A 46 -10.85 -6.80 0.88
CA SER A 46 -11.12 -8.23 0.65
C SER A 46 -11.06 -9.08 1.93
N LEU A 47 -10.39 -8.58 2.96
CA LEU A 47 -10.29 -9.19 4.28
C LEU A 47 -11.36 -8.67 5.26
N GLY A 48 -12.25 -7.76 4.82
CA GLY A 48 -13.33 -7.21 5.63
C GLY A 48 -12.97 -5.97 6.44
N TYR A 49 -11.81 -5.36 6.22
CA TYR A 49 -11.43 -4.11 6.89
C TYR A 49 -12.23 -2.93 6.33
N LYS A 50 -12.63 -2.01 7.23
CA LYS A 50 -13.14 -0.70 6.88
C LYS A 50 -11.98 0.22 6.57
N ILE A 51 -12.04 0.91 5.43
CA ILE A 51 -10.97 1.82 4.98
C ILE A 51 -11.37 3.27 5.21
N THR A 52 -10.42 4.04 5.76
CA THR A 52 -10.45 5.50 5.83
C THR A 52 -9.23 6.03 5.08
N MET A 53 -9.42 6.95 4.14
CA MET A 53 -8.36 7.45 3.27
C MET A 53 -8.53 8.95 2.97
N GLY A 54 -7.58 9.52 2.23
CA GLY A 54 -7.61 10.92 1.86
C GLY A 54 -7.43 11.85 3.07
N LYS A 55 -8.18 12.94 3.10
CA LYS A 55 -8.10 13.98 4.16
C LYS A 55 -8.53 13.47 5.54
N ASP A 56 -9.31 12.41 5.58
CA ASP A 56 -9.75 11.81 6.85
C ASP A 56 -8.65 10.93 7.46
N ALA A 57 -7.69 10.48 6.67
CA ALA A 57 -6.56 9.67 7.11
C ALA A 57 -5.26 10.46 7.26
N VAL A 58 -5.08 11.52 6.47
CA VAL A 58 -3.82 12.28 6.39
C VAL A 58 -4.04 13.73 6.81
N LYS A 59 -3.28 14.18 7.78
CA LYS A 59 -3.28 15.57 8.24
C LYS A 59 -2.51 16.46 7.26
N VAL A 60 -3.23 17.08 6.32
CA VAL A 60 -2.68 17.79 5.17
C VAL A 60 -1.69 18.89 5.57
N GLU A 61 -1.99 19.66 6.63
CA GLU A 61 -1.13 20.73 7.12
C GLU A 61 0.20 20.25 7.74
N SER A 62 0.33 18.94 7.98
CA SER A 62 1.54 18.33 8.51
C SER A 62 2.38 17.62 7.43
N MET A 63 1.91 17.61 6.18
CA MET A 63 2.64 17.02 5.07
C MET A 63 3.86 17.88 4.72
N MET A 64 5.02 17.24 4.55
CA MET A 64 6.27 17.90 4.16
C MET A 64 6.88 17.22 2.94
N GLY A 65 7.48 18.00 2.05
CA GLY A 65 8.18 17.47 0.90
C GLY A 65 7.26 16.86 -0.17
N VAL A 66 5.99 17.25 -0.20
CA VAL A 66 5.05 16.78 -1.23
C VAL A 66 5.50 17.25 -2.60
N PRO A 67 5.60 16.36 -3.60
CA PRO A 67 5.94 16.74 -4.97
C PRO A 67 4.95 17.74 -5.59
N ALA A 68 5.42 18.50 -6.57
CA ALA A 68 4.58 19.43 -7.32
C ALA A 68 3.39 18.72 -8.00
N PRO A 69 2.26 19.39 -8.21
CA PRO A 69 1.03 18.78 -8.74
C PRO A 69 1.20 18.07 -10.09
N ASP A 70 2.05 18.60 -10.96
CA ASP A 70 2.36 17.99 -12.26
C ASP A 70 3.19 16.71 -12.12
N VAL A 71 4.06 16.62 -11.12
CA VAL A 71 4.81 15.41 -10.77
C VAL A 71 3.87 14.36 -10.21
N LEU A 72 3.02 14.72 -9.24
CA LEU A 72 2.01 13.82 -8.69
C LEU A 72 1.11 13.24 -9.78
N LYS A 73 0.67 14.08 -10.72
CA LYS A 73 -0.17 13.64 -11.85
C LYS A 73 0.54 12.57 -12.70
N LYS A 74 1.81 12.76 -13.02
CA LYS A 74 2.60 11.75 -13.77
C LYS A 74 2.69 10.42 -13.01
N HIS A 75 2.86 10.48 -11.69
CA HIS A 75 2.89 9.28 -10.86
C HIS A 75 1.53 8.58 -10.77
N GLN A 76 0.42 9.34 -10.72
CA GLN A 76 -0.94 8.78 -10.80
C GLN A 76 -1.17 8.05 -12.14
N GLU A 77 -0.82 8.69 -13.26
CA GLU A 77 -0.93 8.09 -14.59
C GLU A 77 -0.07 6.83 -14.70
N ARG A 78 1.17 6.86 -14.20
CA ARG A 78 2.04 5.69 -14.10
C ARG A 78 1.41 4.56 -13.27
N ALA A 79 0.90 4.87 -12.09
CA ALA A 79 0.28 3.89 -11.20
C ALA A 79 -0.90 3.17 -11.87
N ILE A 80 -1.77 3.92 -12.56
CA ILE A 80 -2.91 3.37 -13.31
C ILE A 80 -2.41 2.48 -14.45
N ALA A 81 -1.41 2.93 -15.23
CA ALA A 81 -0.82 2.13 -16.30
C ALA A 81 -0.17 0.83 -15.78
N GLN A 82 0.29 0.81 -14.53
CA GLN A 82 0.86 -0.35 -13.83
C GLN A 82 -0.19 -1.17 -13.05
N GLY A 83 -1.49 -0.91 -13.23
CA GLY A 83 -2.58 -1.72 -12.69
C GLY A 83 -3.12 -1.28 -11.33
N ALA A 84 -2.92 -0.01 -10.94
CA ALA A 84 -3.68 0.58 -9.84
C ALA A 84 -5.14 0.78 -10.24
N ASP A 85 -6.05 0.74 -9.26
CA ASP A 85 -7.45 1.07 -9.47
C ASP A 85 -7.62 2.58 -9.68
N PRO A 86 -8.16 3.04 -10.83
CA PRO A 86 -8.30 4.46 -11.14
C PRO A 86 -9.19 5.23 -10.15
N GLU A 87 -10.23 4.58 -9.61
CA GLU A 87 -11.16 5.22 -8.68
C GLU A 87 -10.48 5.48 -7.32
N LEU A 88 -9.66 4.54 -6.86
CA LEU A 88 -8.85 4.72 -5.65
C LEU A 88 -7.78 5.79 -5.87
N VAL A 89 -7.07 5.76 -7.01
CA VAL A 89 -6.04 6.77 -7.34
C VAL A 89 -6.65 8.17 -7.38
N ALA A 90 -7.85 8.34 -7.93
CA ALA A 90 -8.54 9.63 -7.96
C ALA A 90 -8.83 10.20 -6.56
N GLN A 91 -9.04 9.34 -5.56
CA GLN A 91 -9.26 9.74 -4.17
C GLN A 91 -7.96 10.14 -3.44
N MET A 92 -6.80 9.77 -3.96
CA MET A 92 -5.47 10.08 -3.40
C MET A 92 -4.88 11.40 -3.96
N THR A 93 -5.70 12.28 -4.52
CA THR A 93 -5.25 13.55 -5.10
C THR A 93 -4.42 14.36 -4.09
N GLY A 94 -3.31 14.93 -4.55
CA GLY A 94 -2.40 15.72 -3.71
C GLY A 94 -1.39 14.87 -2.91
N GLY A 95 -1.20 13.59 -3.26
CA GLY A 95 -0.27 12.70 -2.56
C GLY A 95 -0.87 12.10 -1.28
N LEU A 96 -2.20 12.11 -1.13
CA LEU A 96 -2.90 11.56 0.04
C LEU A 96 -2.99 10.02 -0.04
N THR A 97 -1.83 9.36 -0.14
CA THR A 97 -1.70 7.91 -0.32
C THR A 97 -1.85 7.12 0.99
N GLY A 98 -1.72 7.78 2.14
CA GLY A 98 -1.92 7.18 3.46
C GLY A 98 -3.37 6.77 3.71
N PHE A 99 -3.58 5.64 4.42
CA PHE A 99 -4.91 5.16 4.79
C PHE A 99 -4.88 4.40 6.13
N TRP A 100 -6.05 4.25 6.73
CA TRP A 100 -6.30 3.38 7.89
C TRP A 100 -7.17 2.21 7.47
N ALA A 101 -6.90 1.06 8.05
CA ALA A 101 -7.71 -0.14 7.87
C ALA A 101 -8.11 -0.66 9.25
N ASP A 102 -9.39 -0.53 9.57
CA ASP A 102 -9.95 -0.87 10.86
C ASP A 102 -10.78 -2.14 10.78
N MET A 103 -10.65 -3.01 11.78
CA MET A 103 -11.50 -4.18 11.94
C MET A 103 -11.86 -4.37 13.40
N ASP A 104 -13.14 -4.53 13.68
CA ASP A 104 -13.64 -4.93 14.99
C ASP A 104 -13.82 -6.46 15.00
N PHE A 105 -13.07 -7.12 15.88
CA PHE A 105 -13.15 -8.58 16.10
C PHE A 105 -14.19 -8.95 17.15
N GLY A 106 -14.86 -7.97 17.77
CA GLY A 106 -15.78 -8.12 18.87
C GLY A 106 -15.09 -8.37 20.22
N GLY A 107 -15.82 -8.07 21.31
CA GLY A 107 -15.35 -8.27 22.69
C GLY A 107 -14.61 -7.08 23.28
N ASP A 108 -14.27 -7.18 24.57
CA ASP A 108 -13.65 -6.11 25.40
C ASP A 108 -12.11 -6.17 25.40
N GLY A 109 -11.51 -6.68 24.33
CA GLY A 109 -10.06 -6.83 24.20
C GLY A 109 -9.35 -5.49 23.97
N PRO A 110 -8.01 -5.47 24.09
CA PRO A 110 -7.22 -4.27 23.81
C PRO A 110 -7.27 -3.90 22.33
N PHE A 111 -7.22 -2.59 22.04
CA PHE A 111 -7.00 -2.10 20.70
C PHE A 111 -5.53 -2.30 20.29
N LEU A 112 -5.30 -2.92 19.14
CA LEU A 112 -3.97 -3.10 18.54
C LEU A 112 -3.84 -2.24 17.29
N ALA A 113 -2.88 -1.30 17.29
CA ALA A 113 -2.51 -0.54 16.12
C ALA A 113 -1.16 -1.02 15.58
N VAL A 114 -1.08 -1.23 14.26
CA VAL A 114 0.17 -1.59 13.56
C VAL A 114 0.41 -0.59 12.45
N ARG A 115 1.62 -0.01 12.38
CA ARG A 115 2.02 0.92 11.34
C ARG A 115 2.95 0.24 10.35
N PHE A 116 2.74 0.51 9.07
CA PHE A 116 3.59 0.10 7.97
C PHE A 116 3.95 1.30 7.11
N ASP A 117 5.17 1.34 6.61
CA ASP A 117 5.58 2.27 5.56
C ASP A 117 5.40 1.60 4.19
N MET A 118 4.97 2.37 3.19
CA MET A 118 4.69 1.88 1.84
C MET A 118 5.70 2.41 0.81
N ASP A 119 6.43 3.45 1.16
CA ASP A 119 7.39 4.08 0.28
C ASP A 119 8.67 3.25 0.11
N SER A 120 9.33 3.47 -0.99
CA SER A 120 10.65 2.93 -1.29
C SER A 120 11.58 4.00 -1.87
N ASN A 121 12.84 3.65 -2.06
CA ASN A 121 13.74 4.49 -2.86
C ASN A 121 13.26 4.53 -4.31
N ASP A 122 13.41 5.72 -4.95
CA ASP A 122 13.09 5.89 -6.36
C ASP A 122 14.16 5.20 -7.21
N CYS A 123 13.87 3.96 -7.60
CA CYS A 123 14.75 3.13 -8.42
C CYS A 123 13.93 2.34 -9.45
N THR A 124 14.61 1.89 -10.50
CA THR A 124 14.00 1.01 -11.50
C THR A 124 14.61 -0.38 -11.35
N GLU A 125 13.77 -1.41 -11.22
CA GLU A 125 14.24 -2.78 -11.16
C GLU A 125 14.93 -3.17 -12.47
N CYS A 126 16.08 -3.83 -12.34
CA CYS A 126 16.82 -4.39 -13.47
C CYS A 126 16.03 -5.56 -14.08
N ASP A 127 16.04 -5.65 -15.42
CA ASP A 127 15.42 -6.78 -16.14
C ASP A 127 16.26 -8.05 -16.12
N GLU A 128 17.51 -7.98 -15.64
CA GLU A 128 18.42 -9.12 -15.52
C GLU A 128 17.88 -10.15 -14.50
N PRO A 129 17.58 -11.41 -14.92
CA PRO A 129 16.96 -12.40 -14.03
C PRO A 129 17.77 -12.72 -12.76
N THR A 130 19.10 -12.60 -12.83
CA THR A 130 20.01 -12.87 -11.71
C THR A 130 19.96 -11.79 -10.62
N HIS A 131 19.43 -10.61 -10.95
CA HIS A 131 19.30 -9.47 -10.04
C HIS A 131 17.88 -9.27 -9.51
N ARG A 132 16.94 -10.11 -9.94
CA ARG A 132 15.55 -10.07 -9.43
C ARG A 132 15.43 -10.86 -8.14
N PRO A 133 14.68 -10.34 -7.13
CA PRO A 133 14.44 -11.04 -5.87
C PRO A 133 13.55 -12.29 -6.03
#